data_8e00e1c2dda8ffb7cefffdf113376181
#
_entry.id   8e00e1c2dda8ffb7cefffdf113376181
#
_cell.length_a   1.000
_cell.length_b   1.000
_cell.length_c   1.000
_cell.angle_alpha   90.00
_cell.angle_beta   90.00
_cell.angle_gamma   90.00
#
_symmetry.space_group_name_H-M   'P 1'
#
loop_
_entity.id
_entity.type
_entity.pdbx_description
1 polymer ?
#
loop_
_entity_poly.entity_id
_entity_poly.type
_entity_poly.pdbx_seq_one_letter_code
_entity_poly.pdbx_strand_id
1 'polypeptide(L)'
;MLFRSSVLIEEEDGHEIVLAYINAGGFFGEMGLFGEHPNRSAWIRTRSECEVAEISYSRFRALAREDPDILLELTAQLATRLRKTSRKVSNLAFLDVTGRIAHTLLELCKEPDAMTHPDGMQIKITRQELGRIVGCSREMAGRVLKALGEQGHISVKGKTIVVFGAR
;
A
#
# COMPACT_ATOMS: atom_id res chain seq x y z
N MET A 1 6.65 -4.43 10.88
CA MET A 1 6.47 -3.24 10.03
C MET A 1 5.66 -3.72 8.82
N LEU A 2 4.51 -3.10 8.54
CA LEU A 2 3.53 -3.61 7.57
C LEU A 2 4.04 -3.74 6.12
N PHE A 3 5.05 -2.97 5.72
CA PHE A 3 5.55 -2.95 4.34
C PHE A 3 7.00 -2.53 4.30
N ARG A 4 7.77 -3.03 3.33
CA ARG A 4 9.20 -2.70 3.18
C ARG A 4 9.43 -1.41 2.42
N SER A 5 8.65 -1.14 1.38
CA SER A 5 8.74 0.09 0.59
C SER A 5 7.37 0.61 0.22
N SER A 6 7.25 1.93 0.05
CA SER A 6 6.07 2.61 -0.45
C SER A 6 6.33 3.20 -1.83
N VAL A 7 5.36 3.05 -2.71
CA VAL A 7 5.28 3.77 -3.99
C VAL A 7 4.41 4.98 -3.76
N LEU A 8 4.94 6.17 -4.00
CA LEU A 8 4.22 7.41 -3.72
C LEU A 8 4.36 8.43 -4.86
N ILE A 9 3.35 9.26 -4.96
CA ILE A 9 3.39 10.51 -5.73
C ILE A 9 3.39 11.65 -4.72
N GLU A 10 4.19 12.67 -5.01
CA GLU A 10 4.29 13.90 -4.25
C GLU A 10 3.87 15.05 -5.15
N GLU A 11 2.93 15.86 -4.69
CA GLU A 11 2.50 17.11 -5.33
C GLU A 11 3.45 18.24 -5.01
N GLU A 12 3.41 19.33 -5.79
CA GLU A 12 4.28 20.49 -5.62
C GLU A 12 4.13 21.17 -4.24
N ASP A 13 2.99 21.04 -3.61
CA ASP A 13 2.69 21.53 -2.26
C ASP A 13 3.19 20.63 -1.13
N GLY A 14 3.88 19.52 -1.48
CA GLY A 14 4.41 18.54 -0.53
C GLY A 14 3.39 17.52 -0.01
N HIS A 15 2.17 17.53 -0.55
CA HIS A 15 1.21 16.46 -0.25
C HIS A 15 1.62 15.15 -0.91
N GLU A 16 1.64 14.08 -0.12
CA GLU A 16 2.00 12.76 -0.58
C GLU A 16 0.80 11.81 -0.56
N ILE A 17 0.62 11.06 -1.64
CA ILE A 17 -0.30 9.92 -1.69
C ILE A 17 0.47 8.62 -1.89
N VAL A 18 0.18 7.61 -1.08
CA VAL A 18 0.73 6.28 -1.26
C VAL A 18 -0.12 5.50 -2.26
N LEU A 19 0.45 5.18 -3.41
CA LEU A 19 -0.21 4.40 -4.45
C LEU A 19 -0.24 2.92 -4.12
N ALA A 20 0.91 2.38 -3.70
CA ALA A 20 1.08 0.96 -3.42
C ALA A 20 2.18 0.73 -2.39
N TYR A 21 2.21 -0.48 -1.87
CA TYR A 21 3.32 -1.00 -1.08
C TYR A 21 3.98 -2.17 -1.79
N ILE A 22 5.29 -2.28 -1.61
CA ILE A 22 6.09 -3.36 -2.18
C ILE A 22 6.68 -4.16 -1.04
N ASN A 23 6.40 -5.45 -1.05
CA ASN A 23 6.95 -6.44 -0.13
C ASN A 23 8.12 -7.19 -0.78
N ALA A 24 8.74 -8.11 -0.04
CA ALA A 24 9.77 -8.98 -0.58
C ALA A 24 9.29 -9.72 -1.84
N GLY A 25 10.16 -9.86 -2.84
CA GLY A 25 9.83 -10.47 -4.13
C GLY A 25 9.02 -9.57 -5.08
N GLY A 26 8.70 -8.33 -4.68
CA GLY A 26 7.98 -7.40 -5.54
C GLY A 26 8.91 -6.64 -6.50
N PHE A 27 8.46 -6.46 -7.75
CA PHE A 27 9.13 -5.65 -8.75
C PHE A 27 8.78 -4.16 -8.62
N PHE A 28 9.70 -3.30 -9.03
CA PHE A 28 9.42 -1.88 -9.27
C PHE A 28 10.34 -1.33 -10.38
N GLY A 29 9.94 -0.22 -11.00
CA GLY A 29 10.66 0.38 -12.13
C GLY A 29 10.31 -0.27 -13.48
N GLU A 30 9.38 -1.20 -13.49
CA GLU A 30 8.91 -1.95 -14.66
C GLU A 30 8.26 -1.09 -15.73
N MET A 31 7.71 0.08 -15.36
CA MET A 31 7.05 0.98 -16.31
C MET A 31 7.98 1.42 -17.44
N GLY A 32 9.28 1.55 -17.16
CA GLY A 32 10.27 1.88 -18.20
C GLY A 32 10.59 0.74 -19.17
N LEU A 33 10.11 -0.50 -18.93
CA LEU A 33 10.22 -1.59 -19.90
C LEU A 33 9.27 -1.40 -21.09
N PHE A 34 8.11 -0.78 -20.84
CA PHE A 34 6.97 -0.70 -21.77
C PHE A 34 6.69 0.73 -22.23
N GLY A 35 7.32 1.74 -21.63
CA GLY A 35 7.09 3.14 -21.97
C GLY A 35 8.19 3.75 -22.81
N GLU A 36 7.84 4.75 -23.61
CA GLU A 36 8.79 5.58 -24.36
C GLU A 36 9.39 6.72 -23.50
N HIS A 37 8.87 6.93 -22.28
CA HIS A 37 9.28 8.02 -21.44
C HIS A 37 10.39 7.60 -20.47
N PRO A 38 11.53 8.32 -20.44
CA PRO A 38 12.66 8.01 -19.53
C PRO A 38 12.38 8.38 -18.08
N ASN A 39 11.34 9.17 -17.81
CA ASN A 39 11.04 9.68 -16.47
C ASN A 39 10.27 8.65 -15.63
N ARG A 40 10.64 8.58 -14.34
CA ARG A 40 9.93 7.78 -13.36
C ARG A 40 8.59 8.44 -13.02
N SER A 41 7.52 7.63 -12.97
CA SER A 41 6.16 8.10 -12.69
C SER A 41 5.83 8.20 -11.19
N ALA A 42 6.69 7.67 -10.32
CA ALA A 42 6.49 7.65 -8.88
C ALA A 42 7.82 7.51 -8.13
N TRP A 43 7.82 7.90 -6.88
CA TRP A 43 8.91 7.69 -5.95
C TRP A 43 8.78 6.34 -5.25
N ILE A 44 9.93 5.70 -4.99
CA ILE A 44 10.01 4.55 -4.10
C ILE A 44 10.74 4.99 -2.84
N ARG A 45 10.06 4.87 -1.69
CA ARG A 45 10.63 5.19 -0.38
C ARG A 45 10.68 3.93 0.48
N THR A 46 11.88 3.52 0.87
CA THR A 46 12.07 2.41 1.81
C THR A 46 11.59 2.81 3.20
N ARG A 47 11.03 1.88 3.95
CA ARG A 47 10.50 2.06 5.30
C ARG A 47 11.33 1.34 6.35
N SER A 48 12.17 0.44 5.92
CA SER A 48 13.18 -0.26 6.70
C SER A 48 14.37 -0.52 5.80
N GLU A 49 15.46 -0.95 6.39
CA GLU A 49 16.59 -1.52 5.66
C GLU A 49 16.10 -2.68 4.77
N CYS A 50 16.50 -2.66 3.51
CA CYS A 50 16.14 -3.68 2.53
C CYS A 50 17.24 -3.82 1.47
N GLU A 51 17.40 -5.02 0.97
CA GLU A 51 18.24 -5.32 -0.17
C GLU A 51 17.41 -5.26 -1.45
N VAL A 52 17.99 -4.67 -2.49
CA VAL A 52 17.35 -4.51 -3.79
C VAL A 52 18.30 -5.08 -4.85
N ALA A 53 17.81 -6.04 -5.64
CA ALA A 53 18.50 -6.49 -6.83
C ALA A 53 18.16 -5.58 -8.01
N GLU A 54 19.17 -5.03 -8.68
CA GLU A 54 19.00 -4.19 -9.86
C GLU A 54 19.36 -4.96 -11.13
N ILE A 55 18.54 -4.78 -12.16
CA ILE A 55 18.79 -5.33 -13.49
C ILE A 55 18.49 -4.27 -14.56
N SER A 56 19.36 -4.14 -15.56
CA SER A 56 19.09 -3.27 -16.70
C SER A 56 17.95 -3.81 -17.57
N TYR A 57 17.22 -2.92 -18.24
CA TYR A 57 16.14 -3.32 -19.13
C TYR A 57 16.59 -4.24 -20.28
N SER A 58 17.81 -4.00 -20.82
CA SER A 58 18.39 -4.87 -21.86
C SER A 58 18.64 -6.28 -21.34
N ARG A 59 19.20 -6.41 -20.13
CA ARG A 59 19.45 -7.71 -19.49
C ARG A 59 18.14 -8.42 -19.13
N PHE A 60 17.16 -7.69 -18.60
CA PHE A 60 15.85 -8.24 -18.33
C PHE A 60 15.19 -8.81 -19.59
N ARG A 61 15.22 -8.05 -20.72
CA ARG A 61 14.68 -8.53 -22.00
C ARG A 61 15.41 -9.76 -22.53
N ALA A 62 16.71 -9.87 -22.32
CA ALA A 62 17.48 -11.07 -22.68
C ALA A 62 17.03 -12.29 -21.86
N LEU A 63 16.93 -12.14 -20.53
CA LEU A 63 16.45 -13.20 -19.64
C LEU A 63 15.02 -13.63 -19.97
N ALA A 64 14.12 -12.69 -20.26
CA ALA A 64 12.74 -12.99 -20.62
C ALA A 64 12.58 -13.72 -21.97
N ARG A 65 13.61 -13.70 -22.85
CA ARG A 65 13.65 -14.53 -24.06
C ARG A 65 14.10 -15.96 -23.75
N GLU A 66 14.99 -16.12 -22.76
CA GLU A 66 15.49 -17.41 -22.32
C GLU A 66 14.48 -18.12 -21.43
N ASP A 67 13.79 -17.37 -20.55
CA ASP A 67 12.78 -17.83 -19.63
C ASP A 67 11.54 -16.92 -19.66
N PRO A 68 10.53 -17.21 -20.50
CA PRO A 68 9.30 -16.44 -20.62
C PRO A 68 8.44 -16.41 -19.34
N ASP A 69 8.63 -17.33 -18.41
CA ASP A 69 7.86 -17.37 -17.16
C ASP A 69 8.09 -16.14 -16.30
N ILE A 70 9.26 -15.50 -16.44
CA ILE A 70 9.57 -14.20 -15.81
C ILE A 70 8.53 -13.12 -16.20
N LEU A 71 8.06 -13.14 -17.47
CA LEU A 71 7.03 -12.21 -17.93
C LEU A 71 5.66 -12.53 -17.33
N LEU A 72 5.35 -13.80 -17.13
CA LEU A 72 4.11 -14.22 -16.47
C LEU A 72 4.08 -13.77 -15.01
N GLU A 73 5.18 -13.93 -14.29
CA GLU A 73 5.31 -13.45 -12.90
C GLU A 73 5.19 -11.91 -12.82
N LEU A 74 5.86 -11.18 -13.71
CA LEU A 74 5.73 -9.73 -13.78
C LEU A 74 4.29 -9.32 -14.08
N THR A 75 3.65 -9.96 -15.06
CA THR A 75 2.27 -9.69 -15.46
C THR A 75 1.30 -9.98 -14.33
N ALA A 76 1.47 -11.06 -13.59
CA ALA A 76 0.65 -11.41 -12.42
C ALA A 76 0.73 -10.32 -11.33
N GLN A 77 1.93 -9.78 -11.07
CA GLN A 77 2.10 -8.68 -10.13
C GLN A 77 1.45 -7.39 -10.63
N LEU A 78 1.60 -7.06 -11.92
CA LEU A 78 0.94 -5.89 -12.53
C LEU A 78 -0.60 -6.02 -12.50
N ALA A 79 -1.15 -7.17 -12.82
CA ALA A 79 -2.58 -7.43 -12.74
C ALA A 79 -3.11 -7.28 -11.29
N THR A 80 -2.33 -7.72 -10.31
CA THR A 80 -2.66 -7.55 -8.89
C THR A 80 -2.63 -6.09 -8.47
N ARG A 81 -1.63 -5.33 -8.91
CA ARG A 81 -1.53 -3.87 -8.66
C ARG A 81 -2.69 -3.13 -9.31
N LEU A 82 -3.02 -3.45 -10.56
CA LEU A 82 -4.14 -2.86 -11.28
C LEU A 82 -5.47 -3.10 -10.54
N ARG A 83 -5.73 -4.32 -10.08
CA ARG A 83 -6.94 -4.62 -9.28
C ARG A 83 -6.98 -3.80 -7.98
N LYS A 84 -5.85 -3.69 -7.25
CA LYS A 84 -5.77 -2.88 -6.02
C LYS A 84 -6.01 -1.40 -6.31
N THR A 85 -5.45 -0.87 -7.38
CA THR A 85 -5.64 0.54 -7.80
C THR A 85 -7.07 0.81 -8.25
N SER A 86 -7.66 -0.06 -9.06
CA SER A 86 -9.07 0.06 -9.49
C SER A 86 -10.02 0.06 -8.29
N ARG A 87 -9.76 -0.80 -7.28
CA ARG A 87 -10.53 -0.79 -6.03
C ARG A 87 -10.36 0.52 -5.25
N LYS A 88 -9.15 1.09 -5.23
CA LYS A 88 -8.90 2.40 -4.61
C LYS A 88 -9.71 3.50 -5.29
N VAL A 89 -9.72 3.54 -6.62
CA VAL A 89 -10.53 4.49 -7.40
C VAL A 89 -12.02 4.32 -7.09
N SER A 90 -12.51 3.09 -7.08
CA SER A 90 -13.89 2.79 -6.70
C SER A 90 -14.22 3.29 -5.28
N ASN A 91 -13.35 3.01 -4.31
CA ASN A 91 -13.54 3.48 -2.93
C ASN A 91 -13.54 5.02 -2.84
N LEU A 92 -12.71 5.71 -3.62
CA LEU A 92 -12.71 7.18 -3.67
C LEU A 92 -14.02 7.74 -4.24
N ALA A 93 -14.61 7.04 -5.20
CA ALA A 93 -15.86 7.45 -5.86
C ALA A 93 -17.11 7.18 -5.01
N PHE A 94 -17.14 6.08 -4.26
CA PHE A 94 -18.37 5.57 -3.62
C PHE A 94 -18.34 5.58 -2.09
N LEU A 95 -17.18 5.72 -1.45
CA LEU A 95 -17.07 5.73 0.00
C LEU A 95 -16.69 7.12 0.52
N ASP A 96 -17.32 7.52 1.63
CA ASP A 96 -16.84 8.66 2.40
C ASP A 96 -15.51 8.36 3.10
N VAL A 97 -14.93 9.33 3.77
CA VAL A 97 -13.63 9.16 4.47
C VAL A 97 -13.70 8.07 5.53
N THR A 98 -14.83 7.95 6.23
CA THR A 98 -15.04 6.93 7.27
C THR A 98 -15.01 5.53 6.67
N GLY A 99 -15.77 5.32 5.60
CA GLY A 99 -15.81 4.05 4.87
C GLY A 99 -14.44 3.68 4.28
N ARG A 100 -13.70 4.65 3.73
CA ARG A 100 -12.34 4.40 3.21
C ARG A 100 -11.36 3.99 4.31
N ILE A 101 -11.42 4.64 5.48
CA ILE A 101 -10.58 4.28 6.63
C ILE A 101 -10.94 2.89 7.13
N ALA A 102 -12.22 2.59 7.34
CA ALA A 102 -12.67 1.28 7.80
C ALA A 102 -12.23 0.16 6.82
N HIS A 103 -12.43 0.35 5.51
CA HIS A 103 -11.99 -0.58 4.49
C HIS A 103 -10.46 -0.77 4.51
N THR A 104 -9.70 0.32 4.65
CA THR A 104 -8.23 0.26 4.71
C THR A 104 -7.75 -0.50 5.94
N LEU A 105 -8.37 -0.31 7.11
CA LEU A 105 -8.03 -1.06 8.32
C LEU A 105 -8.26 -2.58 8.12
N LEU A 106 -9.38 -2.97 7.50
CA LEU A 106 -9.67 -4.36 7.18
C LEU A 106 -8.67 -4.96 6.18
N GLU A 107 -8.25 -4.21 5.16
CA GLU A 107 -7.21 -4.67 4.22
C GLU A 107 -5.84 -4.83 4.92
N LEU A 108 -5.49 -3.90 5.82
CA LEU A 108 -4.26 -4.00 6.61
C LEU A 108 -4.24 -5.21 7.56
N CYS A 109 -5.40 -5.67 8.02
CA CYS A 109 -5.51 -6.89 8.83
C CYS A 109 -5.16 -8.17 8.04
N LYS A 110 -5.19 -8.13 6.71
CA LYS A 110 -4.82 -9.26 5.82
C LYS A 110 -3.33 -9.27 5.45
N GLU A 111 -2.60 -8.21 5.79
CA GLU A 111 -1.17 -8.14 5.47
C GLU A 111 -0.35 -9.01 6.43
N PRO A 112 0.81 -9.54 5.98
CA PRO A 112 1.61 -10.51 6.76
C PRO A 112 2.07 -10.03 8.14
N ASP A 113 2.16 -8.72 8.33
CA ASP A 113 2.61 -8.12 9.60
C ASP A 113 1.45 -7.85 10.59
N ALA A 114 0.20 -8.14 10.21
CA ALA A 114 -0.92 -8.11 11.13
C ALA A 114 -0.80 -9.26 12.13
N MET A 115 -1.11 -8.97 13.38
CA MET A 115 -0.96 -9.92 14.48
C MET A 115 -2.34 -10.34 14.98
N THR A 116 -2.50 -11.62 15.27
CA THR A 116 -3.71 -12.10 15.94
C THR A 116 -3.83 -11.48 17.33
N HIS A 117 -5.03 -11.03 17.69
CA HIS A 117 -5.40 -10.50 18.99
C HIS A 117 -6.64 -11.25 19.49
N PRO A 118 -6.83 -11.44 20.83
CA PRO A 118 -8.03 -12.13 21.33
C PRO A 118 -9.35 -11.61 20.81
N ASP A 119 -9.44 -10.30 20.58
CA ASP A 119 -10.66 -9.63 20.13
C ASP A 119 -10.72 -9.42 18.60
N GLY A 120 -9.68 -9.82 17.83
CA GLY A 120 -9.62 -9.60 16.38
C GLY A 120 -8.20 -9.56 15.83
N MET A 121 -7.87 -8.54 15.03
CA MET A 121 -6.54 -8.38 14.44
C MET A 121 -5.88 -7.07 14.88
N GLN A 122 -4.60 -7.15 15.22
CA GLN A 122 -3.80 -6.00 15.62
C GLN A 122 -2.89 -5.55 14.48
N ILE A 123 -2.91 -4.26 14.19
CA ILE A 123 -2.05 -3.61 13.20
C ILE A 123 -1.30 -2.43 13.84
N LYS A 124 -0.16 -2.05 13.25
CA LYS A 124 0.63 -0.88 13.68
C LYS A 124 0.73 0.12 12.55
N ILE A 125 0.01 1.24 12.67
CA ILE A 125 -0.01 2.32 11.66
C ILE A 125 -0.17 3.68 12.35
N THR A 126 0.48 4.72 11.80
CA THR A 126 0.27 6.08 12.28
C THR A 126 -0.92 6.74 11.60
N ARG A 127 -1.53 7.75 12.25
CA ARG A 127 -2.62 8.55 11.65
C ARG A 127 -2.18 9.26 10.36
N GLN A 128 -0.94 9.73 10.33
CA GLN A 128 -0.37 10.36 9.13
C GLN A 128 -0.28 9.38 7.97
N GLU A 129 0.22 8.19 8.23
CA GLU A 129 0.32 7.15 7.20
C GLU A 129 -1.04 6.67 6.72
N LEU A 130 -1.98 6.46 7.64
CA LEU A 130 -3.35 6.12 7.30
C LEU A 130 -3.98 7.21 6.41
N GLY A 131 -3.74 8.49 6.74
CA GLY A 131 -4.17 9.62 5.91
C GLY A 131 -3.59 9.57 4.49
N ARG A 132 -2.29 9.28 4.34
CA ARG A 132 -1.63 9.13 3.03
C ARG A 132 -2.18 7.96 2.20
N ILE A 133 -2.57 6.86 2.85
CA ILE A 133 -3.17 5.71 2.15
C ILE A 133 -4.58 6.04 1.66
N VAL A 134 -5.36 6.70 2.49
CA VAL A 134 -6.79 6.97 2.29
C VAL A 134 -7.04 8.23 1.46
N GLY A 135 -6.05 9.14 1.39
CA GLY A 135 -6.20 10.45 0.77
C GLY A 135 -7.01 11.41 1.66
N CYS A 136 -6.58 11.58 2.94
CA CYS A 136 -7.16 12.56 3.85
C CYS A 136 -6.09 13.10 4.82
N SER A 137 -6.41 14.21 5.51
CA SER A 137 -5.49 14.78 6.49
C SER A 137 -5.31 13.88 7.72
N ARG A 138 -4.19 14.04 8.43
CA ARG A 138 -3.90 13.35 9.70
C ARG A 138 -4.99 13.62 10.75
N GLU A 139 -5.50 14.87 10.79
CA GLU A 139 -6.55 15.30 11.72
C GLU A 139 -7.86 14.58 11.41
N MET A 140 -8.21 14.46 10.13
CA MET A 140 -9.41 13.74 9.69
C MET A 140 -9.28 12.26 10.03
N ALA A 141 -8.16 11.62 9.74
CA ALA A 141 -7.90 10.24 10.15
C ALA A 141 -8.05 10.06 11.67
N GLY A 142 -7.54 11.01 12.46
CA GLY A 142 -7.68 11.00 13.91
C GLY A 142 -9.12 11.08 14.39
N ARG A 143 -9.94 11.93 13.78
CA ARG A 143 -11.37 12.07 14.11
C ARG A 143 -12.15 10.79 13.81
N VAL A 144 -11.92 10.21 12.63
CA VAL A 144 -12.59 8.97 12.23
C VAL A 144 -12.18 7.80 13.13
N LEU A 145 -10.88 7.66 13.43
CA LEU A 145 -10.42 6.61 14.34
C LEU A 145 -11.04 6.74 15.75
N LYS A 146 -11.22 7.97 16.23
CA LYS A 146 -11.92 8.22 17.50
C LYS A 146 -13.38 7.77 17.43
N ALA A 147 -14.10 8.16 16.39
CA ALA A 147 -15.50 7.78 16.19
C ALA A 147 -15.69 6.25 16.07
N LEU A 148 -14.83 5.57 15.30
CA LEU A 148 -14.85 4.10 15.19
C LEU A 148 -14.55 3.41 16.54
N GLY A 149 -13.68 4.01 17.35
CA GLY A 149 -13.39 3.53 18.71
C GLY A 149 -14.60 3.69 19.65
N GLU A 150 -15.26 4.85 19.61
CA GLU A 150 -16.48 5.13 20.40
C GLU A 150 -17.65 4.20 20.01
N GLN A 151 -17.72 3.78 18.75
CA GLN A 151 -18.68 2.80 18.23
C GLN A 151 -18.32 1.34 18.56
N GLY A 152 -17.15 1.09 19.17
CA GLY A 152 -16.74 -0.26 19.53
C GLY A 152 -16.24 -1.13 18.37
N HIS A 153 -15.86 -0.55 17.24
CA HIS A 153 -15.32 -1.30 16.11
C HIS A 153 -13.81 -1.53 16.18
N ILE A 154 -13.11 -0.62 16.86
CA ILE A 154 -11.65 -0.68 17.02
C ILE A 154 -11.23 -0.21 18.42
N SER A 155 -10.01 -0.60 18.82
CA SER A 155 -9.28 0.02 19.93
C SER A 155 -8.01 0.66 19.42
N VAL A 156 -7.71 1.89 19.86
CA VAL A 156 -6.52 2.64 19.41
C VAL A 156 -5.65 3.01 20.60
N LYS A 157 -4.40 2.51 20.60
CA LYS A 157 -3.39 2.86 21.60
C LYS A 157 -2.10 3.31 20.91
N GLY A 158 -1.91 4.64 20.82
CA GLY A 158 -0.81 5.23 20.09
C GLY A 158 -0.89 4.94 18.59
N LYS A 159 0.06 4.14 18.08
CA LYS A 159 0.08 3.65 16.68
C LYS A 159 -0.43 2.21 16.53
N THR A 160 -0.82 1.58 17.62
CA THR A 160 -1.40 0.24 17.61
C THR A 160 -2.92 0.34 17.53
N ILE A 161 -3.52 -0.37 16.60
CA ILE A 161 -4.96 -0.45 16.37
C ILE A 161 -5.35 -1.92 16.41
N VAL A 162 -6.36 -2.25 17.22
CA VAL A 162 -7.02 -3.56 17.20
C VAL A 162 -8.35 -3.39 16.49
N VAL A 163 -8.57 -4.16 15.43
CA VAL A 163 -9.82 -4.18 14.66
C VAL A 163 -10.63 -5.38 15.15
N PHE A 164 -11.75 -5.11 15.80
CA PHE A 164 -12.55 -6.16 16.44
C PHE A 164 -13.28 -7.02 15.41
N GLY A 165 -13.34 -8.33 15.67
CA GLY A 165 -14.02 -9.30 14.80
C GLY A 165 -13.32 -9.57 13.45
N ALA A 166 -12.23 -8.88 13.11
CA ALA A 166 -11.41 -9.22 11.95
C ALA A 166 -10.67 -10.56 12.19
N ARG A 167 -10.61 -11.40 11.15
CA ARG A 167 -9.94 -12.72 11.17
C ARG A 167 -9.25 -12.97 9.84
#